data_221a3e7bf39bafa413585e68c43ede30
#
_entry.id   221a3e7bf39bafa413585e68c43ede30
#
_cell.length_a   1.000
_cell.length_b   1.000
_cell.length_c   1.000
_cell.angle_alpha   90.00
_cell.angle_beta   90.00
_cell.angle_gamma   90.00
#
_symmetry.space_group_name_H-M   'P 1'
#
loop_
_entity.id
_entity.type
_entity.pdbx_description
1 polymer ?
#
loop_
_entity_poly.entity_id
_entity_poly.type
_entity_poly.pdbx_seq_one_letter_code
_entity_poly.pdbx_strand_id
1 'polypeptide(L)'
;MKNETYGKRISSEKGTKNYEYNITYHAAGIGSRFGTGIKQLEPVDDSNHIIMDYSIHDAIEAGFNHVVFIIRKDIEKEFKEVIGDRIASICSSHNVTVDYAFQDIKDIPGTLPEGRTKPWGTGQAVLAAKKVIKTPFIVINAD
;
A
#
# COMPACT_ATOMS: atom_id res chain seq x y z
N MET A 1 23.82 -28.97 17.25
CA MET A 1 22.90 -28.76 16.13
C MET A 1 22.95 -27.30 15.72
N LYS A 2 23.48 -27.04 14.54
CA LYS A 2 23.74 -25.67 14.04
C LYS A 2 22.48 -25.09 13.43
N ASN A 3 22.02 -23.95 13.95
CA ASN A 3 21.01 -23.13 13.30
C ASN A 3 21.60 -22.51 12.04
N GLU A 4 21.21 -23.01 10.88
CA GLU A 4 21.52 -22.38 9.60
C GLU A 4 20.42 -21.37 9.27
N THR A 5 20.71 -20.16 9.55
CA THR A 5 20.65 -18.90 8.79
C THR A 5 19.62 -18.84 7.65
N TYR A 6 18.46 -18.32 7.96
CA TYR A 6 17.64 -17.61 6.97
C TYR A 6 18.32 -16.27 6.67
N GLY A 7 18.81 -16.11 5.46
CA GLY A 7 19.46 -14.87 5.05
C GLY A 7 20.47 -15.04 3.93
N LYS A 8 20.14 -15.75 2.86
CA LYS A 8 20.90 -15.60 1.61
C LYS A 8 20.52 -14.27 0.96
N ARG A 9 21.35 -13.24 1.19
CA ARG A 9 21.43 -12.10 0.26
C ARG A 9 21.60 -12.64 -1.14
N ILE A 10 20.66 -12.32 -2.03
CA ILE A 10 20.82 -12.55 -3.46
C ILE A 10 21.90 -11.58 -3.92
N SER A 11 23.12 -12.10 -4.14
CA SER A 11 24.21 -11.34 -4.70
C SER A 11 23.85 -10.90 -6.12
N SER A 12 24.04 -9.61 -6.38
CA SER A 12 23.82 -8.96 -7.66
C SER A 12 24.71 -9.55 -8.76
N GLU A 13 24.16 -10.38 -9.61
CA GLU A 13 24.77 -10.70 -10.88
C GLU A 13 24.49 -9.56 -11.89
N LYS A 14 25.55 -9.08 -12.51
CA LYS A 14 25.52 -8.06 -13.58
C LYS A 14 24.70 -8.58 -14.76
N GLY A 15 23.57 -7.94 -15.02
CA GLY A 15 22.63 -8.31 -16.07
C GLY A 15 21.17 -8.38 -15.59
N THR A 16 20.89 -7.79 -14.46
CA THR A 16 19.58 -7.85 -13.79
C THR A 16 18.49 -7.17 -14.59
N LYS A 17 17.56 -7.98 -15.09
CA LYS A 17 16.18 -7.51 -15.24
C LYS A 17 15.79 -6.88 -13.90
N ASN A 18 15.43 -5.60 -13.90
CA ASN A 18 14.87 -4.96 -12.72
C ASN A 18 13.55 -5.65 -12.39
N TYR A 19 13.60 -6.61 -11.50
CA TYR A 19 12.38 -7.23 -10.98
C TYR A 19 11.67 -6.22 -10.11
N GLU A 20 10.40 -6.04 -10.39
CA GLU A 20 9.51 -5.24 -9.57
C GLU A 20 8.90 -6.12 -8.48
N TYR A 21 9.18 -5.78 -7.23
CA TYR A 21 8.64 -6.45 -6.05
C TYR A 21 7.59 -5.53 -5.42
N ASN A 22 6.33 -5.92 -5.58
CA ASN A 22 5.20 -5.07 -5.22
C ASN A 22 4.69 -5.37 -3.81
N ILE A 23 4.48 -4.33 -3.04
CA ILE A 23 3.69 -4.39 -1.82
C ILE A 23 2.49 -3.45 -1.94
N THR A 24 1.32 -3.96 -1.60
CA THR A 24 0.06 -3.25 -1.77
C THR A 24 -0.57 -2.99 -0.42
N TYR A 25 -0.86 -1.74 -0.13
CA TYR A 25 -1.51 -1.30 1.09
C TYR A 25 -3.00 -1.06 0.85
N HIS A 26 -3.85 -1.86 1.50
CA HIS A 26 -5.30 -1.68 1.45
C HIS A 26 -5.72 -0.55 2.38
N ALA A 27 -5.81 0.66 1.85
CA ALA A 27 -6.14 1.88 2.58
C ALA A 27 -7.54 2.43 2.24
N ALA A 28 -8.38 1.71 1.49
CA ALA A 28 -9.70 2.16 1.07
C ALA A 28 -10.72 2.24 2.22
N GLY A 29 -10.46 1.57 3.35
CA GLY A 29 -11.25 1.64 4.58
C GLY A 29 -10.94 2.85 5.47
N ILE A 30 -9.90 3.62 5.14
CA ILE A 30 -9.50 4.81 5.88
C ILE A 30 -10.62 5.83 5.88
N GLY A 31 -11.06 6.27 7.06
CA GLY A 31 -12.02 7.34 7.23
C GLY A 31 -13.49 6.92 7.28
N SER A 32 -13.86 5.67 6.99
CA SER A 32 -15.29 5.29 6.94
C SER A 32 -15.95 4.98 8.30
N ARG A 33 -15.18 4.78 9.36
CA ARG A 33 -15.68 4.30 10.66
C ARG A 33 -15.68 5.31 11.78
N PHE A 34 -15.04 6.47 11.64
CA PHE A 34 -14.80 7.40 12.74
C PHE A 34 -14.88 8.88 12.33
N GLY A 35 -16.03 9.35 11.96
CA GLY A 35 -16.52 10.73 11.89
C GLY A 35 -15.59 11.79 11.30
N THR A 36 -14.51 12.14 11.92
CA THR A 36 -13.62 13.23 11.48
C THR A 36 -12.16 12.85 11.66
N GLY A 37 -11.46 12.69 10.53
CA GLY A 37 -10.02 12.45 10.49
C GLY A 37 -9.60 11.05 10.05
N ILE A 38 -8.40 10.93 9.55
CA ILE A 38 -7.77 9.66 9.15
C ILE A 38 -7.07 9.08 10.39
N LYS A 39 -7.67 8.09 11.04
CA LYS A 39 -7.13 7.47 12.28
C LYS A 39 -5.77 6.79 12.11
N GLN A 40 -5.42 6.40 10.89
CA GLN A 40 -4.11 5.83 10.59
C GLN A 40 -2.97 6.84 10.73
N LEU A 41 -3.29 8.08 11.09
CA LEU A 41 -2.34 9.14 11.37
C LEU A 41 -2.08 9.32 12.86
N GLU A 42 -2.67 8.51 13.73
CA GLU A 42 -2.30 8.57 15.15
C GLU A 42 -0.84 8.16 15.32
N PRO A 43 -0.02 9.05 15.88
CA PRO A 43 1.37 8.71 16.18
C PRO A 43 1.41 7.54 17.15
N VAL A 44 2.34 6.62 16.90
CA VAL A 44 2.58 5.46 17.76
C VAL A 44 3.85 5.60 18.60
N ASP A 45 4.60 6.68 18.39
CA ASP A 45 5.81 7.01 19.16
C ASP A 45 5.98 8.52 19.35
N ASP A 46 6.97 8.89 20.17
CA ASP A 46 7.31 10.28 20.48
C ASP A 46 7.89 11.07 19.28
N SER A 47 8.26 10.38 18.21
CA SER A 47 8.77 10.98 16.96
C SER A 47 7.68 11.23 15.92
N ASN A 48 6.42 11.03 16.29
CA ASN A 48 5.25 11.16 15.41
C ASN A 48 5.24 10.18 14.22
N HIS A 49 5.85 9.00 14.37
CA HIS A 49 5.68 7.94 13.39
C HIS A 49 4.31 7.31 13.51
N ILE A 50 3.73 6.97 12.37
CA ILE A 50 2.49 6.20 12.28
C ILE A 50 2.82 4.72 11.98
N ILE A 51 1.87 3.83 12.20
CA ILE A 51 2.07 2.39 11.96
C ILE A 51 2.54 2.10 10.53
N MET A 52 2.05 2.85 9.57
CA MET A 52 2.42 2.69 8.16
C MET A 52 3.90 3.02 7.89
N ASP A 53 4.51 3.94 8.63
CA ASP A 53 5.94 4.25 8.46
C ASP A 53 6.80 3.01 8.77
N TYR A 54 6.50 2.31 9.85
CA TYR A 54 7.19 1.08 10.22
C TYR A 54 6.98 -0.02 9.18
N SER A 55 5.73 -0.21 8.75
CA SER A 55 5.39 -1.23 7.76
C SER A 55 6.10 -0.98 6.42
N ILE A 56 6.22 0.26 5.98
CA ILE A 56 6.92 0.61 4.75
C ILE A 56 8.43 0.48 4.92
N HIS A 57 8.97 0.86 6.06
CA HIS A 57 10.39 0.64 6.38
C HIS A 57 10.73 -0.86 6.29
N ASP A 58 9.96 -1.72 6.93
CA ASP A 58 10.17 -3.16 6.89
C ASP A 58 10.06 -3.74 5.47
N ALA A 59 9.11 -3.21 4.69
CA ALA A 59 8.96 -3.60 3.29
C ALA A 59 10.19 -3.22 2.45
N ILE A 60 10.73 -2.02 2.64
CA ILE A 60 11.95 -1.56 1.96
C ILE A 60 13.14 -2.43 2.36
N GLU A 61 13.30 -2.74 3.64
CA GLU A 61 14.37 -3.63 4.12
C GLU A 61 14.23 -5.07 3.58
N ALA A 62 13.01 -5.54 3.40
CA ALA A 62 12.72 -6.83 2.76
C ALA A 62 12.97 -6.86 1.25
N GLY A 63 13.25 -5.71 0.63
CA GLY A 63 13.61 -5.58 -0.78
C GLY A 63 12.45 -5.24 -1.70
N PHE A 64 11.29 -4.84 -1.18
CA PHE A 64 10.22 -4.30 -2.01
C PHE A 64 10.63 -2.95 -2.58
N ASN A 65 10.37 -2.75 -3.86
CA ASN A 65 10.78 -1.56 -4.60
C ASN A 65 9.62 -0.83 -5.31
N HIS A 66 8.41 -1.32 -5.13
CA HIS A 66 7.19 -0.69 -5.61
C HIS A 66 6.07 -0.79 -4.56
N VAL A 67 5.61 0.35 -4.08
CA VAL A 67 4.52 0.50 -3.11
C VAL A 67 3.27 0.96 -3.85
N VAL A 68 2.16 0.26 -3.66
CA VAL A 68 0.87 0.62 -4.25
C VAL A 68 -0.15 0.85 -3.16
N PHE A 69 -0.73 2.03 -3.09
CA PHE A 69 -1.86 2.32 -2.21
C PHE A 69 -3.18 2.11 -2.91
N ILE A 70 -4.04 1.26 -2.34
CA ILE A 70 -5.43 1.11 -2.78
C ILE A 70 -6.28 2.03 -1.91
N ILE A 71 -6.80 3.09 -2.51
CA ILE A 71 -7.64 4.10 -1.84
C ILE A 71 -8.95 4.33 -2.60
N ARG A 72 -9.88 5.05 -2.00
CA ARG A 72 -11.03 5.58 -2.73
C ARG A 72 -10.67 6.91 -3.37
N LYS A 73 -11.30 7.22 -4.50
CA LYS A 73 -11.02 8.46 -5.25
C LYS A 73 -11.39 9.73 -4.45
N ASP A 74 -12.41 9.65 -3.62
CA ASP A 74 -12.90 10.77 -2.81
C ASP A 74 -11.93 11.21 -1.70
N ILE A 75 -11.02 10.32 -1.26
CA ILE A 75 -10.01 10.65 -0.25
C ILE A 75 -8.62 10.88 -0.84
N GLU A 76 -8.45 10.84 -2.16
CA GLU A 76 -7.13 10.91 -2.80
C GLU A 76 -6.33 12.14 -2.38
N LYS A 77 -6.96 13.31 -2.41
CA LYS A 77 -6.28 14.56 -2.10
C LYS A 77 -5.78 14.56 -0.66
N GLU A 78 -6.68 14.31 0.29
CA GLU A 78 -6.36 14.26 1.71
C GLU A 78 -5.31 13.19 2.03
N PHE A 79 -5.44 12.00 1.45
CA PHE A 79 -4.49 10.92 1.64
C PHE A 79 -3.08 11.31 1.16
N LYS A 80 -2.97 11.91 -0.02
CA LYS A 80 -1.69 12.35 -0.57
C LYS A 80 -1.04 13.44 0.27
N GLU A 81 -1.81 14.43 0.71
CA GLU A 81 -1.31 15.53 1.55
C GLU A 81 -0.80 15.05 2.91
N VAL A 82 -1.44 14.08 3.49
CA VAL A 82 -1.16 13.66 4.87
C VAL A 82 -0.19 12.48 4.94
N ILE A 83 -0.36 11.49 4.06
CA ILE A 83 0.44 10.26 4.04
C ILE A 83 1.33 10.21 2.81
N GLY A 84 0.76 10.49 1.64
CA GLY A 84 1.42 10.24 0.36
C GLY A 84 2.72 11.00 0.21
N ASP A 85 2.76 12.28 0.52
CA ASP A 85 3.96 13.12 0.36
C ASP A 85 5.08 12.68 1.31
N ARG A 86 4.72 12.32 2.55
CA ARG A 86 5.65 11.78 3.54
C ARG A 86 6.26 10.46 3.07
N ILE A 87 5.44 9.53 2.62
CA ILE A 87 5.89 8.21 2.16
C ILE A 87 6.66 8.32 0.84
N ALA A 88 6.23 9.18 -0.07
CA ALA A 88 6.95 9.43 -1.32
C ALA A 88 8.38 9.93 -1.07
N SER A 89 8.58 10.78 -0.08
CA SER A 89 9.91 11.25 0.32
C SER A 89 10.79 10.09 0.82
N ILE A 90 10.27 9.24 1.70
CA ILE A 90 10.98 8.07 2.23
C ILE A 90 11.30 7.08 1.09
N CYS A 91 10.33 6.75 0.27
CA CYS A 91 10.50 5.82 -0.85
C CYS A 91 11.51 6.32 -1.87
N SER A 92 11.47 7.61 -2.22
CA SER A 92 12.41 8.22 -3.17
C SER A 92 13.86 8.10 -2.72
N SER A 93 14.15 8.28 -1.43
CA SER A 93 15.51 8.13 -0.89
C SER A 93 16.05 6.70 -0.95
N HIS A 94 15.19 5.70 -1.15
CA HIS A 94 15.52 4.28 -1.24
C HIS A 94 15.31 3.68 -2.65
N ASN A 95 15.08 4.52 -3.67
CA ASN A 95 14.76 4.08 -5.03
C ASN A 95 13.51 3.19 -5.11
N VAL A 96 12.51 3.48 -4.29
CA VAL A 96 11.22 2.81 -4.27
C VAL A 96 10.18 3.70 -4.94
N THR A 97 9.41 3.15 -5.85
CA THR A 97 8.31 3.86 -6.52
C THR A 97 7.00 3.75 -5.74
N VAL A 98 6.15 4.75 -5.87
CA VAL A 98 4.85 4.79 -5.21
C VAL A 98 3.77 5.06 -6.25
N ASP A 99 2.76 4.20 -6.30
CA ASP A 99 1.60 4.33 -7.17
C ASP A 99 0.28 4.23 -6.39
N TYR A 100 -0.81 4.58 -7.05
CA TYR A 100 -2.15 4.57 -6.48
C TYR A 100 -3.09 3.77 -7.37
N ALA A 101 -3.89 2.92 -6.73
CA ALA A 101 -5.03 2.24 -7.34
C ALA A 101 -6.32 2.71 -6.65
N PHE A 102 -7.39 2.86 -7.42
CA PHE A 102 -8.62 3.43 -6.90
C PHE A 102 -9.72 2.38 -6.86
N GLN A 103 -10.20 2.09 -5.65
CA GLN A 103 -11.39 1.27 -5.46
C GLN A 103 -12.63 2.08 -5.85
N ASP A 104 -13.37 1.60 -6.85
CA ASP A 104 -14.65 2.16 -7.27
C ASP A 104 -15.77 1.15 -7.01
N ILE A 105 -16.83 1.59 -6.35
CA ILE A 105 -18.02 0.79 -6.09
C ILE A 105 -18.71 0.28 -7.37
N LYS A 106 -18.49 0.99 -8.48
CA LYS A 106 -19.05 0.67 -9.79
C LYS A 106 -18.19 -0.30 -10.61
N ASP A 107 -16.94 -0.52 -10.21
CA ASP A 107 -16.04 -1.45 -10.92
C ASP A 107 -16.32 -2.90 -10.49
N ILE A 108 -17.46 -3.40 -10.94
CA ILE A 108 -17.96 -4.76 -10.67
C ILE A 108 -18.52 -5.39 -11.96
N PRO A 109 -18.52 -6.72 -12.06
CA PRO A 109 -19.30 -7.41 -13.09
C PRO A 109 -20.79 -7.25 -12.79
N GLY A 110 -21.53 -6.68 -13.74
CA GLY A 110 -22.98 -6.47 -13.63
C GLY A 110 -23.37 -5.07 -13.17
N THR A 111 -24.56 -4.96 -12.61
CA THR A 111 -25.16 -3.68 -12.22
C THR A 111 -25.02 -3.46 -10.72
N LEU A 112 -24.67 -2.23 -10.33
CA LEU A 112 -24.62 -1.84 -8.92
C LEU A 112 -26.04 -1.96 -8.30
N PRO A 113 -26.21 -2.69 -7.19
CA PRO A 113 -27.51 -2.78 -6.50
C PRO A 113 -28.01 -1.40 -6.08
N GLU A 114 -29.31 -1.19 -6.22
CA GLU A 114 -29.96 0.06 -5.79
C GLU A 114 -29.71 0.34 -4.31
N GLY A 115 -29.39 1.58 -3.99
CA GLY A 115 -29.11 2.02 -2.62
C GLY A 115 -27.73 1.61 -2.06
N ARG A 116 -26.90 0.91 -2.83
CA ARG A 116 -25.55 0.54 -2.38
C ARG A 116 -24.63 1.75 -2.37
N THR A 117 -24.19 2.15 -1.18
CA THR A 117 -23.23 3.25 -0.98
C THR A 117 -21.91 2.81 -0.36
N LYS A 118 -21.90 1.66 0.33
CA LYS A 118 -20.69 1.14 0.98
C LYS A 118 -19.73 0.51 -0.02
N PRO A 119 -18.41 0.74 0.13
CA PRO A 119 -17.41 0.05 -0.67
C PRO A 119 -17.57 -1.48 -0.60
N TRP A 120 -17.06 -2.16 -1.59
CA TRP A 120 -16.94 -3.61 -1.59
C TRP A 120 -15.81 -4.06 -0.66
N GLY A 121 -15.70 -5.37 -0.43
CA GLY A 121 -14.68 -5.95 0.43
C GLY A 121 -13.26 -5.89 -0.17
N THR A 122 -12.31 -6.42 0.59
CA THR A 122 -10.88 -6.42 0.28
C THR A 122 -10.55 -7.03 -1.09
N GLY A 123 -11.25 -8.09 -1.48
CA GLY A 123 -11.01 -8.73 -2.79
C GLY A 123 -11.26 -7.79 -3.96
N GLN A 124 -12.35 -7.01 -3.94
CA GLN A 124 -12.62 -6.02 -4.99
C GLN A 124 -11.63 -4.85 -4.93
N ALA A 125 -11.21 -4.45 -3.74
CA ALA A 125 -10.16 -3.45 -3.59
C ALA A 125 -8.85 -3.91 -4.24
N VAL A 126 -8.42 -5.15 -3.99
CA VAL A 126 -7.22 -5.72 -4.61
C VAL A 126 -7.34 -5.79 -6.13
N LEU A 127 -8.52 -6.14 -6.66
CA LEU A 127 -8.78 -6.13 -8.10
C LEU A 127 -8.60 -4.75 -8.72
N ALA A 128 -8.84 -3.67 -8.00
CA ALA A 128 -8.59 -2.31 -8.50
C ALA A 128 -7.11 -2.09 -8.86
N ALA A 129 -6.18 -2.78 -8.22
CA ALA A 129 -4.76 -2.68 -8.48
C ALA A 129 -4.29 -3.39 -9.77
N LYS A 130 -5.13 -4.18 -10.43
CA LYS A 130 -4.77 -4.96 -11.65
C LYS A 130 -4.21 -4.13 -12.80
N LYS A 131 -4.55 -2.83 -12.86
CA LYS A 131 -4.06 -1.91 -13.89
C LYS A 131 -2.66 -1.39 -13.59
N VAL A 132 -2.28 -1.36 -12.33
CA VAL A 132 -1.01 -0.85 -11.82
C VAL A 132 0.00 -1.97 -11.64
N ILE A 133 -0.41 -3.08 -11.03
CA ILE A 133 0.46 -4.22 -10.70
C ILE A 133 0.41 -5.27 -11.82
N LYS A 134 1.59 -5.66 -12.32
CA LYS A 134 1.73 -6.65 -13.41
C LYS A 134 2.55 -7.88 -13.03
N THR A 135 3.19 -7.86 -11.88
CA THR A 135 4.07 -8.91 -11.35
C THR A 135 3.55 -9.40 -10.00
N PRO A 136 4.08 -10.47 -9.43
CA PRO A 136 3.66 -10.95 -8.11
C PRO A 136 3.72 -9.85 -7.05
N PHE A 137 2.81 -9.89 -6.10
CA PHE A 137 2.66 -8.86 -5.08
C PHE A 137 2.17 -9.42 -3.74
N ILE A 138 2.41 -8.67 -2.68
CA ILE A 138 1.84 -8.91 -1.35
C ILE A 138 0.79 -7.83 -1.05
N VAL A 139 -0.25 -8.21 -0.34
CA VAL A 139 -1.29 -7.29 0.16
C VAL A 139 -1.23 -7.25 1.67
N ILE A 140 -1.18 -6.05 2.23
CA ILE A 140 -1.28 -5.81 3.66
C ILE A 140 -2.32 -4.74 3.96
N ASN A 141 -2.85 -4.74 5.17
CA ASN A 141 -3.70 -3.66 5.65
C ASN A 141 -2.85 -2.43 5.97
N ALA A 142 -3.46 -1.25 5.84
CA ALA A 142 -2.81 0.02 6.15
C ALA A 142 -3.00 0.47 7.61
N ASP A 143 -3.70 -0.32 8.40
CA ASP A 143 -4.07 -0.10 9.81
C ASP A 143 -3.62 -1.25 10.72
#